data_1eb707af4d3fee8725c9be635e86f5d6
#
_entry.id   1eb707af4d3fee8725c9be635e86f5d6
#
_cell.length_a   1.000
_cell.length_b   1.000
_cell.length_c   1.000
_cell.angle_alpha   90.00
_cell.angle_beta   90.00
_cell.angle_gamma   90.00
#
_symmetry.space_group_name_H-M   'P 1'
#
loop_
_entity.id
_entity.type
_entity.pdbx_description
1 polymer ?
#
loop_
_entity_poly.entity_id
_entity_poly.type
_entity_poly.pdbx_seq_one_letter_code
_entity_poly.pdbx_strand_id
1 'polypeptide(L)'
;MKKPVLIVIIVTLFQAMLLPAMAYIVYNKVYVPVEYREYYYPTQKLGEGVNDVQGIILHHTATRHTQSTVWFLCDSIDVEASCHVLIAKSGTRYVLAPPTAVTWHAGYSMLNGRERCNDFTVGIEFMGNTVEAPLTKRQINSAIEYIIPIMKEYGIPKENIVTHEYVRRSWMQHHPDLVAEKGVETKVDITPKEYARLMSRLEKRLEREGV
;
A
#
# COMPACT_ATOMS: atom_id res chain seq x y z
N MET A 1 65.63 -17.74 -7.92
CA MET A 1 64.70 -16.70 -7.41
C MET A 1 63.61 -16.39 -8.43
N LYS A 2 62.48 -17.13 -8.43
CA LYS A 2 61.33 -16.91 -9.39
C LYS A 2 59.96 -17.00 -8.70
N LYS A 3 59.87 -16.68 -7.40
CA LYS A 3 58.60 -16.80 -6.65
C LYS A 3 57.69 -15.54 -6.55
N PRO A 4 58.12 -14.27 -6.75
CA PRO A 4 57.23 -13.14 -6.55
C PRO A 4 56.21 -12.95 -7.71
N VAL A 5 56.53 -13.34 -8.95
CA VAL A 5 55.63 -13.11 -10.12
C VAL A 5 54.38 -13.99 -10.04
N LEU A 6 54.50 -15.24 -9.57
CA LEU A 6 53.37 -16.14 -9.45
C LEU A 6 52.36 -15.69 -8.39
N ILE A 7 52.83 -15.14 -7.28
CA ILE A 7 51.99 -14.64 -6.18
C ILE A 7 51.19 -13.39 -6.65
N VAL A 8 51.82 -12.48 -7.40
CA VAL A 8 51.15 -11.28 -7.93
C VAL A 8 50.05 -11.65 -8.92
N ILE A 9 50.32 -12.63 -9.81
CA ILE A 9 49.33 -13.11 -10.78
C ILE A 9 48.14 -13.77 -10.07
N ILE A 10 48.36 -14.58 -9.05
CA ILE A 10 47.30 -15.24 -8.28
C ILE A 10 46.45 -14.20 -7.53
N VAL A 11 47.07 -13.20 -6.92
CA VAL A 11 46.33 -12.12 -6.20
C VAL A 11 45.52 -11.26 -7.15
N THR A 12 46.05 -10.91 -8.33
CA THR A 12 45.32 -10.14 -9.33
C THR A 12 44.18 -10.91 -9.98
N LEU A 13 44.36 -12.22 -10.24
CA LEU A 13 43.28 -13.09 -10.74
C LEU A 13 42.20 -13.30 -9.68
N PHE A 14 42.56 -13.42 -8.41
CA PHE A 14 41.58 -13.56 -7.33
C PHE A 14 40.79 -12.26 -7.10
N GLN A 15 41.40 -11.09 -7.20
CA GLN A 15 40.71 -9.80 -7.16
C GLN A 15 39.84 -9.57 -8.38
N ALA A 16 40.26 -9.98 -9.58
CA ALA A 16 39.48 -9.87 -10.82
C ALA A 16 38.23 -10.76 -10.81
N MET A 17 38.22 -11.87 -10.06
CA MET A 17 37.07 -12.74 -9.88
C MET A 17 36.15 -12.28 -8.71
N LEU A 18 36.73 -11.77 -7.62
CA LEU A 18 35.94 -11.32 -6.45
C LEU A 18 35.14 -10.05 -6.71
N LEU A 19 35.68 -9.07 -7.46
CA LEU A 19 35.00 -7.81 -7.76
C LEU A 19 33.71 -8.01 -8.57
N PRO A 20 33.67 -8.79 -9.66
CA PRO A 20 32.42 -9.09 -10.37
C PRO A 20 31.44 -9.89 -9.51
N ALA A 21 31.92 -10.86 -8.71
CA ALA A 21 31.06 -11.64 -7.82
C ALA A 21 30.47 -10.79 -6.71
N MET A 22 31.25 -9.89 -6.12
CA MET A 22 30.75 -8.91 -5.12
C MET A 22 29.78 -7.93 -5.77
N ALA A 23 30.06 -7.41 -6.96
CA ALA A 23 29.19 -6.56 -7.72
C ALA A 23 27.88 -7.29 -8.10
N TYR A 24 27.94 -8.54 -8.48
CA TYR A 24 26.79 -9.40 -8.76
C TYR A 24 25.94 -9.64 -7.51
N ILE A 25 26.57 -9.92 -6.36
CA ILE A 25 25.88 -10.11 -5.07
C ILE A 25 25.23 -8.80 -4.61
N VAL A 26 25.93 -7.67 -4.73
CA VAL A 26 25.39 -6.35 -4.39
C VAL A 26 24.25 -5.98 -5.35
N TYR A 27 24.44 -6.17 -6.66
CA TYR A 27 23.42 -5.95 -7.66
C TYR A 27 22.17 -6.78 -7.39
N ASN A 28 22.30 -8.09 -7.15
CA ASN A 28 21.16 -8.97 -6.87
C ASN A 28 20.51 -8.72 -5.50
N LYS A 29 21.26 -8.26 -4.49
CA LYS A 29 20.68 -7.85 -3.20
C LYS A 29 19.95 -6.50 -3.27
N VAL A 30 20.34 -5.62 -4.19
CA VAL A 30 19.79 -4.26 -4.32
C VAL A 30 18.70 -4.18 -5.39
N TYR A 31 18.72 -5.07 -6.40
CA TYR A 31 17.92 -4.94 -7.60
C TYR A 31 17.05 -6.16 -7.96
N VAL A 32 16.99 -7.21 -7.14
CA VAL A 32 15.93 -8.21 -7.38
C VAL A 32 14.62 -7.57 -6.93
N PRO A 33 13.70 -7.23 -7.83
CA PRO A 33 12.35 -6.87 -7.44
C PRO A 33 11.81 -8.02 -6.62
N VAL A 34 11.43 -7.76 -5.38
CA VAL A 34 10.70 -8.78 -4.60
C VAL A 34 9.33 -8.84 -5.25
N GLU A 35 9.17 -9.75 -6.19
CA GLU A 35 7.88 -10.01 -6.80
C GLU A 35 6.93 -10.53 -5.72
N TYR A 36 5.99 -9.69 -5.28
CA TYR A 36 4.97 -10.09 -4.34
C TYR A 36 3.93 -10.93 -5.08
N ARG A 37 3.54 -12.05 -4.47
CA ARG A 37 2.44 -12.86 -4.99
C ARG A 37 1.18 -12.01 -5.03
N GLU A 38 0.47 -12.09 -6.15
CA GLU A 38 -0.80 -11.43 -6.35
C GLU A 38 -1.86 -12.48 -6.69
N TYR A 39 -3.01 -12.39 -6.03
CA TYR A 39 -4.17 -13.23 -6.29
C TYR A 39 -5.35 -12.33 -6.61
N TYR A 40 -6.04 -12.64 -7.69
CA TYR A 40 -7.27 -11.96 -8.05
C TYR A 40 -8.46 -12.69 -7.41
N TYR A 41 -9.16 -11.99 -6.53
CA TYR A 41 -10.31 -12.50 -5.80
C TYR A 41 -11.43 -11.46 -5.82
N PRO A 42 -12.20 -11.36 -6.93
CA PRO A 42 -13.13 -10.26 -7.17
C PRO A 42 -14.26 -10.24 -6.14
N THR A 43 -14.47 -9.07 -5.54
CA THR A 43 -15.62 -8.83 -4.65
C THR A 43 -16.89 -8.64 -5.45
N GLN A 44 -18.02 -9.12 -4.92
CA GLN A 44 -19.35 -8.83 -5.43
C GLN A 44 -19.95 -7.53 -4.84
N LYS A 45 -19.27 -6.93 -3.85
CA LYS A 45 -19.72 -5.75 -3.11
C LYS A 45 -19.21 -4.46 -3.75
N LEU A 46 -19.72 -4.15 -4.90
CA LEU A 46 -19.38 -2.94 -5.65
C LEU A 46 -20.53 -1.92 -5.57
N GLY A 47 -20.15 -0.64 -5.54
CA GLY A 47 -21.09 0.45 -5.74
C GLY A 47 -21.45 0.63 -7.21
N GLU A 48 -22.46 1.45 -7.46
CA GLU A 48 -22.87 1.81 -8.81
C GLU A 48 -21.91 2.82 -9.45
N GLY A 49 -21.76 2.77 -10.76
CA GLY A 49 -20.96 3.72 -11.53
C GLY A 49 -19.50 3.34 -11.69
N VAL A 50 -18.71 4.33 -12.03
CA VAL A 50 -17.25 4.21 -12.25
C VAL A 50 -16.52 5.10 -11.27
N ASN A 51 -15.49 4.58 -10.63
CA ASN A 51 -14.62 5.33 -9.73
C ASN A 51 -13.78 6.34 -10.55
N ASP A 52 -13.98 7.63 -10.27
CA ASP A 52 -13.21 8.74 -10.85
C ASP A 52 -11.93 8.94 -10.04
N VAL A 53 -10.94 8.06 -10.26
CA VAL A 53 -9.77 7.87 -9.40
C VAL A 53 -8.92 9.14 -9.24
N GLN A 54 -8.97 9.76 -8.05
CA GLN A 54 -8.24 11.00 -7.70
C GLN A 54 -7.41 10.89 -6.42
N GLY A 55 -7.50 9.76 -5.70
CA GLY A 55 -6.78 9.56 -4.45
C GLY A 55 -6.70 8.10 -4.02
N ILE A 56 -5.94 7.87 -2.96
CA ILE A 56 -5.75 6.55 -2.34
C ILE A 56 -5.98 6.68 -0.84
N ILE A 57 -6.81 5.81 -0.28
CA ILE A 57 -7.05 5.77 1.17
C ILE A 57 -6.46 4.49 1.75
N LEU A 58 -5.66 4.68 2.81
CA LEU A 58 -4.98 3.61 3.52
C LEU A 58 -5.75 3.21 4.76
N HIS A 59 -5.96 1.89 4.93
CA HIS A 59 -6.68 1.28 6.04
C HIS A 59 -5.88 0.15 6.68
N HIS A 60 -6.26 -0.24 7.90
CA HIS A 60 -5.89 -1.53 8.45
C HIS A 60 -7.14 -2.34 8.85
N THR A 61 -7.08 -3.64 8.64
CA THR A 61 -8.23 -4.54 8.85
C THR A 61 -8.62 -4.75 10.31
N ALA A 62 -7.73 -4.45 11.26
CA ALA A 62 -7.83 -4.83 12.67
C ALA A 62 -8.06 -6.35 12.90
N THR A 63 -7.77 -7.20 11.89
CA THR A 63 -7.94 -8.66 11.92
C THR A 63 -6.60 -9.39 11.87
N ARG A 64 -6.59 -10.69 12.25
CA ARG A 64 -5.38 -11.50 12.30
C ARG A 64 -5.33 -12.61 11.24
N HIS A 65 -6.46 -12.92 10.60
CA HIS A 65 -6.59 -14.05 9.68
C HIS A 65 -6.93 -13.59 8.27
N THR A 66 -5.98 -13.73 7.35
CA THR A 66 -6.10 -13.24 5.98
C THR A 66 -7.28 -13.87 5.23
N GLN A 67 -7.47 -15.19 5.31
CA GLN A 67 -8.52 -15.88 4.57
C GLN A 67 -9.92 -15.43 4.98
N SER A 68 -10.18 -15.31 6.27
CA SER A 68 -11.48 -14.83 6.77
C SER A 68 -11.71 -13.35 6.43
N THR A 69 -10.64 -12.54 6.37
CA THR A 69 -10.75 -11.14 5.96
C THR A 69 -11.05 -11.01 4.47
N VAL A 70 -10.40 -11.80 3.61
CA VAL A 70 -10.73 -11.83 2.17
C VAL A 70 -12.20 -12.23 1.99
N TRP A 71 -12.65 -13.32 2.65
CA TRP A 71 -14.04 -13.73 2.61
C TRP A 71 -14.99 -12.63 3.08
N PHE A 72 -14.69 -11.97 4.21
CA PHE A 72 -15.49 -10.87 4.74
C PHE A 72 -15.62 -9.72 3.75
N LEU A 73 -14.53 -9.32 3.09
CA LEU A 73 -14.51 -8.21 2.13
C LEU A 73 -15.15 -8.55 0.77
N CYS A 74 -15.24 -9.83 0.41
CA CYS A 74 -15.74 -10.28 -0.89
C CYS A 74 -17.14 -10.87 -0.84
N ASP A 75 -17.40 -11.76 0.11
CA ASP A 75 -18.53 -12.70 0.05
C ASP A 75 -19.55 -12.50 1.18
N SER A 76 -19.19 -11.85 2.30
CA SER A 76 -20.12 -11.62 3.41
C SER A 76 -21.25 -10.69 2.97
N ILE A 77 -22.51 -11.13 3.09
CA ILE A 77 -23.69 -10.38 2.69
C ILE A 77 -24.19 -9.40 3.75
N ASP A 78 -23.71 -9.54 4.99
CA ASP A 78 -24.25 -8.80 6.13
C ASP A 78 -23.65 -7.39 6.29
N VAL A 79 -22.56 -7.09 5.58
CA VAL A 79 -21.84 -5.82 5.71
C VAL A 79 -21.39 -5.30 4.34
N GLU A 80 -21.73 -4.06 4.05
CA GLU A 80 -21.29 -3.35 2.84
C GLU A 80 -19.84 -2.84 2.95
N ALA A 81 -18.90 -3.69 3.33
CA ALA A 81 -17.48 -3.31 3.36
C ALA A 81 -16.72 -4.05 2.28
N SER A 82 -16.00 -3.31 1.45
CA SER A 82 -15.10 -3.83 0.41
C SER A 82 -13.93 -2.88 0.16
N CYS A 83 -12.89 -3.34 -0.52
CA CYS A 83 -11.74 -2.51 -0.90
C CYS A 83 -11.17 -2.99 -2.23
N HIS A 84 -10.20 -2.25 -2.78
CA HIS A 84 -9.56 -2.62 -4.04
C HIS A 84 -8.48 -3.67 -3.86
N VAL A 85 -7.68 -3.57 -2.80
CA VAL A 85 -6.61 -4.52 -2.51
C VAL A 85 -6.43 -4.72 -1.01
N LEU A 86 -6.24 -5.97 -0.62
CA LEU A 86 -5.81 -6.37 0.72
C LEU A 86 -4.35 -6.84 0.68
N ILE A 87 -3.49 -6.29 1.53
CA ILE A 87 -2.06 -6.62 1.60
C ILE A 87 -1.77 -7.40 2.89
N ALA A 88 -1.48 -8.69 2.74
CA ALA A 88 -1.12 -9.56 3.85
C ALA A 88 0.23 -9.19 4.48
N LYS A 89 0.53 -9.65 5.71
CA LYS A 89 1.81 -9.40 6.40
C LYS A 89 3.04 -9.90 5.63
N SER A 90 2.87 -10.89 4.77
CA SER A 90 3.89 -11.41 3.83
C SER A 90 4.19 -10.46 2.68
N GLY A 91 3.35 -9.45 2.43
CA GLY A 91 3.35 -8.63 1.22
C GLY A 91 2.50 -9.20 0.09
N THR A 92 1.92 -10.38 0.24
CA THR A 92 0.98 -10.95 -0.75
C THR A 92 -0.21 -10.01 -0.92
N ARG A 93 -0.57 -9.71 -2.16
CA ARG A 93 -1.73 -8.89 -2.52
C ARG A 93 -2.91 -9.77 -2.91
N TYR A 94 -4.07 -9.43 -2.39
CA TYR A 94 -5.37 -9.94 -2.84
C TYR A 94 -6.08 -8.78 -3.51
N VAL A 95 -6.12 -8.78 -4.84
CA VAL A 95 -6.81 -7.76 -5.64
C VAL A 95 -8.29 -8.13 -5.68
N LEU A 96 -9.12 -7.29 -5.09
CA LEU A 96 -10.54 -7.55 -4.88
C LEU A 96 -11.41 -6.77 -5.87
N ALA A 97 -10.91 -5.63 -6.38
CA ALA A 97 -11.58 -4.83 -7.41
C ALA A 97 -10.55 -4.05 -8.24
N PRO A 98 -10.83 -3.75 -9.51
CA PRO A 98 -10.00 -2.84 -10.28
C PRO A 98 -10.12 -1.40 -9.74
N PRO A 99 -9.11 -0.53 -9.94
CA PRO A 99 -9.15 0.86 -9.47
C PRO A 99 -10.38 1.65 -9.92
N THR A 100 -10.94 1.31 -11.07
CA THR A 100 -12.14 1.96 -11.64
C THR A 100 -13.47 1.51 -11.05
N ALA A 101 -13.48 0.51 -10.18
CA ALA A 101 -14.69 0.09 -9.49
C ALA A 101 -14.94 0.96 -8.25
N VAL A 102 -16.19 1.22 -7.91
CA VAL A 102 -16.58 1.83 -6.64
C VAL A 102 -16.61 0.75 -5.58
N THR A 103 -15.83 0.92 -4.50
CA THR A 103 -15.81 0.00 -3.35
C THR A 103 -16.21 0.71 -2.05
N TRP A 104 -16.74 -0.04 -1.08
CA TRP A 104 -17.27 0.49 0.18
C TRP A 104 -16.21 0.49 1.29
N HIS A 105 -15.24 1.42 1.24
CA HIS A 105 -14.12 1.46 2.18
C HIS A 105 -14.04 2.72 3.05
N ALA A 106 -14.63 3.83 2.62
CA ALA A 106 -14.41 5.13 3.27
C ALA A 106 -15.60 5.66 4.09
N GLY A 107 -16.83 5.16 3.84
CA GLY A 107 -18.03 5.61 4.54
C GLY A 107 -18.24 7.13 4.45
N TYR A 108 -18.63 7.78 5.56
CA TYR A 108 -18.67 9.24 5.66
C TYR A 108 -17.26 9.81 5.57
N SER A 109 -16.96 10.50 4.49
CA SER A 109 -15.59 10.90 4.14
C SER A 109 -15.56 12.09 3.20
N MET A 110 -14.49 12.91 3.30
CA MET A 110 -14.25 14.05 2.44
C MET A 110 -12.75 14.19 2.17
N LEU A 111 -12.40 14.40 0.91
CA LEU A 111 -11.04 14.71 0.46
C LEU A 111 -11.07 15.94 -0.44
N ASN A 112 -10.29 16.96 -0.11
CA ASN A 112 -10.21 18.21 -0.88
C ASN A 112 -11.58 18.89 -1.15
N GLY A 113 -12.49 18.83 -0.16
CA GLY A 113 -13.83 19.40 -0.27
C GLY A 113 -14.86 18.55 -1.03
N ARG A 114 -14.47 17.40 -1.59
CA ARG A 114 -15.36 16.43 -2.24
C ARG A 114 -15.72 15.32 -1.27
N GLU A 115 -17.01 15.10 -1.06
CA GLU A 115 -17.54 14.03 -0.23
C GLU A 115 -17.62 12.68 -0.98
N ARG A 116 -17.95 11.61 -0.23
CA ARG A 116 -18.13 10.26 -0.76
C ARG A 116 -16.86 9.72 -1.42
N CYS A 117 -15.76 9.67 -0.66
CA CYS A 117 -14.47 9.22 -1.18
C CYS A 117 -14.50 7.83 -1.85
N ASN A 118 -15.49 6.98 -1.57
CA ASN A 118 -15.70 5.72 -2.29
C ASN A 118 -15.79 5.90 -3.81
N ASP A 119 -16.33 7.04 -4.27
CA ASP A 119 -16.65 7.30 -5.67
C ASP A 119 -15.43 7.78 -6.48
N PHE A 120 -14.31 8.11 -5.80
CA PHE A 120 -13.13 8.68 -6.46
C PHE A 120 -11.78 8.32 -5.81
N THR A 121 -11.75 7.30 -4.96
CA THR A 121 -10.48 6.84 -4.36
C THR A 121 -10.32 5.33 -4.41
N VAL A 122 -9.07 4.89 -4.37
CA VAL A 122 -8.69 3.48 -4.24
C VAL A 122 -8.43 3.14 -2.78
N GLY A 123 -9.18 2.19 -2.22
CA GLY A 123 -8.99 1.71 -0.84
C GLY A 123 -7.94 0.58 -0.77
N ILE A 124 -6.93 0.75 0.08
CA ILE A 124 -5.88 -0.26 0.36
C ILE A 124 -5.99 -0.69 1.82
N GLU A 125 -6.25 -1.97 2.04
CA GLU A 125 -6.30 -2.58 3.37
C GLU A 125 -5.01 -3.31 3.71
N PHE A 126 -4.43 -3.00 4.86
CA PHE A 126 -3.30 -3.75 5.42
C PHE A 126 -3.76 -4.74 6.47
N MET A 127 -3.43 -6.02 6.30
CA MET A 127 -3.67 -7.02 7.35
C MET A 127 -3.00 -6.66 8.66
N GLY A 128 -3.79 -6.68 9.74
CA GLY A 128 -3.34 -6.41 11.11
C GLY A 128 -3.92 -5.13 11.67
N ASN A 129 -3.35 -4.69 12.80
CA ASN A 129 -3.74 -3.49 13.52
C ASN A 129 -2.47 -2.66 13.80
N THR A 130 -2.36 -1.47 13.20
CA THR A 130 -1.15 -0.64 13.34
C THR A 130 -1.03 0.02 14.72
N VAL A 131 -2.10 0.01 15.52
CA VAL A 131 -2.06 0.41 16.92
C VAL A 131 -1.34 -0.63 17.78
N GLU A 132 -1.50 -1.92 17.46
CA GLU A 132 -0.90 -3.03 18.20
C GLU A 132 0.52 -3.37 17.69
N ALA A 133 0.72 -3.35 16.37
CA ALA A 133 1.98 -3.74 15.74
C ALA A 133 2.23 -2.98 14.44
N PRO A 134 3.49 -2.62 14.14
CA PRO A 134 3.83 -1.89 12.93
C PRO A 134 3.58 -2.71 11.66
N LEU A 135 3.35 -2.01 10.54
CA LEU A 135 3.37 -2.63 9.21
C LEU A 135 4.70 -3.33 8.97
N THR A 136 4.67 -4.49 8.36
CA THR A 136 5.90 -5.17 7.96
C THR A 136 6.60 -4.42 6.81
N LYS A 137 7.91 -4.62 6.67
CA LYS A 137 8.65 -4.08 5.51
C LYS A 137 8.07 -4.59 4.18
N ARG A 138 7.58 -5.84 4.17
CA ARG A 138 6.97 -6.47 3.00
C ARG A 138 5.65 -5.82 2.63
N GLN A 139 4.80 -5.51 3.62
CA GLN A 139 3.55 -4.79 3.37
C GLN A 139 3.82 -3.41 2.75
N ILE A 140 4.74 -2.63 3.33
CA ILE A 140 5.06 -1.30 2.82
C ILE A 140 5.62 -1.36 1.40
N ASN A 141 6.56 -2.26 1.12
CA ASN A 141 7.14 -2.37 -0.22
C ASN A 141 6.09 -2.83 -1.25
N SER A 142 5.26 -3.82 -0.88
CA SER A 142 4.19 -4.30 -1.74
C SER A 142 3.15 -3.20 -2.02
N ALA A 143 2.80 -2.39 -1.02
CA ALA A 143 1.92 -1.25 -1.21
C ALA A 143 2.52 -0.23 -2.18
N ILE A 144 3.80 0.12 -2.04
CA ILE A 144 4.48 1.06 -2.93
C ILE A 144 4.49 0.56 -4.38
N GLU A 145 4.73 -0.74 -4.60
CA GLU A 145 4.67 -1.35 -5.93
C GLU A 145 3.25 -1.35 -6.53
N TYR A 146 2.22 -1.35 -5.70
CA TYR A 146 0.83 -1.24 -6.13
C TYR A 146 0.43 0.23 -6.37
N ILE A 147 0.87 1.15 -5.50
CA ILE A 147 0.52 2.57 -5.52
C ILE A 147 1.11 3.30 -6.73
N ILE A 148 2.41 3.11 -7.02
CA ILE A 148 3.11 3.90 -8.05
C ILE A 148 2.47 3.77 -9.44
N PRO A 149 2.14 2.57 -9.95
CA PRO A 149 1.44 2.45 -11.23
C PRO A 149 0.10 3.21 -11.26
N ILE A 150 -0.68 3.13 -10.18
CA ILE A 150 -1.97 3.83 -10.07
C ILE A 150 -1.77 5.34 -10.04
N MET A 151 -0.78 5.84 -9.28
CA MET A 151 -0.45 7.27 -9.29
C MET A 151 -0.12 7.77 -10.70
N LYS A 152 0.68 7.00 -11.44
CA LYS A 152 1.08 7.36 -12.81
C LYS A 152 -0.08 7.31 -13.80
N GLU A 153 -0.90 6.28 -13.71
CA GLU A 153 -2.04 6.08 -14.62
C GLU A 153 -3.12 7.15 -14.46
N TYR A 154 -3.44 7.51 -13.20
CA TYR A 154 -4.52 8.45 -12.90
C TYR A 154 -4.02 9.86 -12.53
N GLY A 155 -2.71 10.12 -12.56
CA GLY A 155 -2.15 11.43 -12.21
C GLY A 155 -2.36 11.83 -10.75
N ILE A 156 -2.37 10.86 -9.82
CA ILE A 156 -2.65 11.12 -8.40
C ILE A 156 -1.44 11.78 -7.73
N PRO A 157 -1.58 12.99 -7.18
CA PRO A 157 -0.51 13.62 -6.41
C PRO A 157 -0.33 12.89 -5.08
N LYS A 158 0.90 12.88 -4.54
CA LYS A 158 1.21 12.16 -3.29
C LYS A 158 0.39 12.66 -2.08
N GLU A 159 -0.05 13.90 -2.10
CA GLU A 159 -0.88 14.54 -1.09
C GLU A 159 -2.28 13.92 -1.00
N ASN A 160 -2.73 13.25 -2.07
CA ASN A 160 -4.00 12.53 -2.13
C ASN A 160 -3.87 11.05 -1.72
N ILE A 161 -2.71 10.63 -1.19
CA ILE A 161 -2.55 9.35 -0.51
C ILE A 161 -2.71 9.63 0.98
N VAL A 162 -3.85 9.28 1.54
CA VAL A 162 -4.25 9.69 2.89
C VAL A 162 -4.74 8.49 3.72
N THR A 163 -4.97 8.72 5.01
CA THR A 163 -5.57 7.70 5.89
C THR A 163 -7.09 7.85 5.94
N HIS A 164 -7.79 6.78 6.29
CA HIS A 164 -9.24 6.83 6.54
C HIS A 164 -9.59 7.85 7.65
N GLU A 165 -8.79 7.91 8.71
CA GLU A 165 -9.00 8.89 9.77
C GLU A 165 -8.99 10.33 9.23
N TYR A 166 -8.07 10.65 8.30
CA TYR A 166 -7.97 11.99 7.70
C TYR A 166 -9.26 12.39 6.98
N VAL A 167 -9.75 11.54 6.07
CA VAL A 167 -10.96 11.86 5.27
C VAL A 167 -12.22 11.86 6.12
N ARG A 168 -12.29 11.03 7.16
CA ARG A 168 -13.40 11.02 8.12
C ARG A 168 -13.41 12.28 8.98
N ARG A 169 -12.26 12.70 9.54
CA ARG A 169 -12.15 13.95 10.30
C ARG A 169 -12.50 15.17 9.45
N SER A 170 -12.04 15.20 8.19
CA SER A 170 -12.41 16.26 7.25
C SER A 170 -13.93 16.36 7.08
N TRP A 171 -14.62 15.22 6.89
CA TRP A 171 -16.07 15.18 6.78
C TRP A 171 -16.75 15.64 8.10
N MET A 172 -16.29 15.15 9.24
CA MET A 172 -16.85 15.50 10.57
C MET A 172 -16.75 17.01 10.86
N GLN A 173 -15.67 17.65 10.46
CA GLN A 173 -15.47 19.10 10.62
C GLN A 173 -16.47 19.93 9.79
N HIS A 174 -16.88 19.41 8.65
CA HIS A 174 -17.85 20.07 7.76
C HIS A 174 -19.31 19.77 8.14
N HIS A 175 -19.56 18.71 8.92
CA HIS A 175 -20.90 18.26 9.28
C HIS A 175 -21.06 18.00 10.78
N PRO A 176 -20.79 18.98 11.67
CA PRO A 176 -20.85 18.77 13.11
C PRO A 176 -22.21 18.33 13.63
N ASP A 177 -23.31 18.83 13.02
CA ASP A 177 -24.68 18.46 13.40
C ASP A 177 -24.98 17.00 13.04
N LEU A 178 -24.57 16.54 11.87
CA LEU A 178 -24.73 15.15 11.44
C LEU A 178 -23.85 14.19 12.27
N VAL A 179 -22.68 14.63 12.70
CA VAL A 179 -21.83 13.86 13.62
C VAL A 179 -22.57 13.57 14.91
N ALA A 180 -23.20 14.58 15.51
CA ALA A 180 -23.97 14.42 16.74
C ALA A 180 -25.21 13.54 16.52
N GLU A 181 -25.96 13.78 15.44
CA GLU A 181 -27.18 13.03 15.13
C GLU A 181 -26.90 11.53 14.86
N LYS A 182 -25.86 11.21 14.11
CA LYS A 182 -25.56 9.84 13.64
C LYS A 182 -24.56 9.10 14.51
N GLY A 183 -24.01 9.74 15.53
CA GLY A 183 -22.97 9.15 16.40
C GLY A 183 -21.71 8.74 15.64
N VAL A 184 -21.30 9.55 14.65
CA VAL A 184 -20.10 9.24 13.86
C VAL A 184 -18.85 9.47 14.70
N GLU A 185 -18.09 8.42 14.91
CA GLU A 185 -16.83 8.46 15.66
C GLU A 185 -15.61 8.44 14.72
N THR A 186 -14.50 9.00 15.20
CA THR A 186 -13.20 8.80 14.54
C THR A 186 -12.71 7.37 14.75
N LYS A 187 -12.04 6.85 13.74
CA LYS A 187 -11.41 5.54 13.81
C LYS A 187 -9.96 5.68 13.37
N VAL A 188 -9.03 5.27 14.22
CA VAL A 188 -7.62 5.19 13.84
C VAL A 188 -7.42 3.90 13.05
N ASP A 189 -7.14 4.03 11.78
CA ASP A 189 -6.76 2.90 10.94
C ASP A 189 -5.23 2.83 10.88
N ILE A 190 -4.59 3.57 9.96
CA ILE A 190 -3.13 3.64 9.90
C ILE A 190 -2.64 4.72 10.88
N THR A 191 -1.81 4.33 11.86
CA THR A 191 -1.25 5.31 12.80
C THR A 191 -0.38 6.34 12.09
N PRO A 192 -0.27 7.58 12.61
CA PRO A 192 0.57 8.63 12.00
C PRO A 192 2.02 8.18 11.79
N LYS A 193 2.56 7.37 12.70
CA LYS A 193 3.92 6.80 12.59
C LYS A 193 4.06 5.87 11.39
N GLU A 194 3.11 4.97 11.19
CA GLU A 194 3.15 4.01 10.09
C GLU A 194 2.85 4.68 8.74
N TYR A 195 1.96 5.66 8.71
CA TYR A 195 1.72 6.51 7.55
C TYR A 195 3.01 7.24 7.13
N ALA A 196 3.65 7.98 8.05
CA ALA A 196 4.90 8.68 7.76
C ALA A 196 6.00 7.74 7.27
N ARG A 197 6.07 6.53 7.83
CA ARG A 197 7.04 5.50 7.43
C ARG A 197 6.79 4.97 6.01
N LEU A 198 5.53 4.79 5.62
CA LEU A 198 5.15 4.41 4.26
C LEU A 198 5.46 5.54 3.28
N MET A 199 5.00 6.77 3.58
CA MET A 199 5.19 7.93 2.71
C MET A 199 6.66 8.27 2.48
N SER A 200 7.51 8.23 3.52
CA SER A 200 8.96 8.44 3.37
C SER A 200 9.63 7.41 2.44
N ARG A 201 9.14 6.17 2.41
CA ARG A 201 9.65 5.16 1.48
C ARG A 201 9.11 5.32 0.07
N LEU A 202 7.85 5.73 -0.06
CA LEU A 202 7.24 6.05 -1.35
C LEU A 202 8.01 7.20 -2.02
N GLU A 203 8.24 8.30 -1.30
CA GLU A 203 9.01 9.44 -1.80
C GLU A 203 10.39 9.04 -2.31
N LYS A 204 11.16 8.28 -1.51
CA LYS A 204 12.46 7.78 -1.94
C LYS A 204 12.40 6.87 -3.18
N ARG A 205 11.30 6.18 -3.38
CA ARG A 205 11.10 5.34 -4.57
C ARG A 205 10.75 6.20 -5.79
N LEU A 206 9.88 7.19 -5.65
CA LEU A 206 9.53 8.14 -6.70
C LEU A 206 10.76 8.93 -7.17
N GLU A 207 11.58 9.46 -6.23
CA GLU A 207 12.85 10.13 -6.55
C GLU A 207 13.80 9.25 -7.39
N ARG A 208 13.91 7.95 -7.07
CA ARG A 208 14.76 7.00 -7.82
C ARG A 208 14.22 6.69 -9.21
N GLU A 209 12.93 6.77 -9.41
CA GLU A 209 12.26 6.53 -10.69
C GLU A 209 12.13 7.80 -11.52
N GLY A 210 12.53 8.96 -11.00
CA GLY A 210 12.45 10.26 -11.69
C GLY A 210 10.99 10.75 -11.87
N VAL A 211 10.14 10.44 -10.90
CA VAL A 211 8.71 10.77 -10.91
C VAL A 211 8.40 11.80 -9.84
#